data_9f005221cc33833b0e20c1fa24aabdb5
#
_entry.id   9f005221cc33833b0e20c1fa24aabdb5
#
_cell.length_a   1.000
_cell.length_b   1.000
_cell.length_c   1.000
_cell.angle_alpha   90.00
_cell.angle_beta   90.00
_cell.angle_gamma   90.00
#
_symmetry.space_group_name_H-M   'P 1'
#
loop_
_entity.id
_entity.type
_entity.pdbx_description
1 polymer ?
#
loop_
_entity_poly.entity_id
_entity_poly.type
_entity_poly.pdbx_seq_one_letter_code
_entity_poly.pdbx_strand_id
1 'polypeptide(L)'
;MNRKMLTPNDFYFLECAIQERTRQTVSYATLKRLWGYVDSTEQIRNSTLDVLSKFLGFDSWDSFLETIGRDSGSNPLDSAHINTERLEVGARVFVSWKPNRRCTFHYLGNQKFIVEQAENSKLKVGNTFSCSLFILNEPLYLTDLVQENNPPMAFVVGTKGGLCELKIL
;
A
#
# COMPACT_ATOMS: atom_id res chain seq x y z
N MET A 1 -8.08 -20.44 -2.54
CA MET A 1 -9.41 -20.16 -1.94
C MET A 1 -9.78 -18.72 -2.28
N ASN A 2 -10.77 -18.51 -3.15
CA ASN A 2 -11.12 -17.17 -3.63
C ASN A 2 -12.47 -16.72 -3.03
N ARG A 3 -12.59 -16.72 -1.68
CA ARG A 3 -13.81 -16.34 -0.98
C ARG A 3 -13.62 -15.00 -0.28
N LYS A 4 -14.52 -14.06 -0.55
CA LYS A 4 -14.52 -12.75 0.14
C LYS A 4 -15.00 -12.94 1.58
N MET A 5 -14.32 -12.37 2.55
CA MET A 5 -14.69 -12.39 3.97
C MET A 5 -15.68 -11.26 4.26
N LEU A 6 -16.98 -11.53 4.12
CA LEU A 6 -18.03 -10.51 4.25
C LEU A 6 -19.02 -10.82 5.38
N THR A 7 -19.15 -12.08 5.79
CA THR A 7 -20.13 -12.51 6.77
C THR A 7 -19.50 -13.16 8.00
N PRO A 8 -20.18 -13.18 9.16
CA PRO A 8 -19.71 -13.92 10.34
C PRO A 8 -19.35 -15.38 10.04
N ASN A 9 -20.12 -16.04 9.18
CA ASN A 9 -19.86 -17.43 8.81
C ASN A 9 -18.56 -17.61 8.02
N ASP A 10 -18.12 -16.59 7.26
CA ASP A 10 -16.86 -16.67 6.52
C ASP A 10 -15.65 -16.69 7.49
N PHE A 11 -15.72 -15.93 8.57
CA PHE A 11 -14.67 -15.92 9.60
C PHE A 11 -14.65 -17.20 10.43
N TYR A 12 -15.83 -17.77 10.73
CA TYR A 12 -15.89 -19.06 11.40
C TYR A 12 -15.31 -20.17 10.50
N PHE A 13 -15.64 -20.16 9.22
CA PHE A 13 -15.05 -21.10 8.27
C PHE A 13 -13.52 -20.93 8.19
N LEU A 14 -13.02 -19.70 8.19
CA LEU A 14 -11.57 -19.43 8.19
C LEU A 14 -10.91 -19.92 9.48
N GLU A 15 -11.51 -19.70 10.63
CA GLU A 15 -11.04 -20.23 11.93
C GLU A 15 -10.87 -21.76 11.89
N CYS A 16 -11.90 -22.47 11.40
CA CYS A 16 -11.86 -23.93 11.23
C CYS A 16 -10.77 -24.37 10.25
N ALA A 17 -10.62 -23.67 9.11
CA ALA A 17 -9.62 -24.00 8.11
C ALA A 17 -8.17 -23.77 8.64
N ILE A 18 -7.94 -22.72 9.42
CA ILE A 18 -6.67 -22.45 10.08
C ILE A 18 -6.35 -23.56 11.07
N GLN A 19 -7.32 -23.93 11.93
CA GLN A 19 -7.14 -25.00 12.92
C GLN A 19 -6.86 -26.35 12.27
N GLU A 20 -7.56 -26.69 11.22
CA GLU A 20 -7.36 -27.95 10.49
C GLU A 20 -5.96 -28.06 9.90
N ARG A 21 -5.49 -26.95 9.27
CA ARG A 21 -4.20 -26.93 8.57
C ARG A 21 -3.00 -26.74 9.48
N THR A 22 -3.10 -25.90 10.51
CA THR A 22 -1.97 -25.52 11.38
C THR A 22 -1.98 -26.21 12.74
N ARG A 23 -3.08 -26.88 13.12
CA ARG A 23 -3.34 -27.42 14.45
C ARG A 23 -3.33 -26.35 15.57
N GLN A 24 -3.42 -25.09 15.19
CA GLN A 24 -3.45 -23.93 16.07
C GLN A 24 -4.70 -23.10 15.80
N THR A 25 -5.21 -22.42 16.82
CA THR A 25 -6.46 -21.66 16.73
C THR A 25 -6.17 -20.16 16.71
N VAL A 26 -6.76 -19.46 15.76
CA VAL A 26 -6.83 -18.00 15.75
C VAL A 26 -8.31 -17.64 15.92
N SER A 27 -8.65 -17.00 17.05
CA SER A 27 -10.05 -16.72 17.37
C SER A 27 -10.74 -15.86 16.32
N TYR A 28 -12.02 -16.11 16.13
CA TYR A 28 -12.93 -15.30 15.30
C TYR A 28 -12.79 -13.78 15.58
N ALA A 29 -12.70 -13.39 16.87
CA ALA A 29 -12.53 -11.99 17.26
C ALA A 29 -11.23 -11.38 16.73
N THR A 30 -10.12 -12.15 16.78
CA THR A 30 -8.83 -11.74 16.24
C THR A 30 -8.87 -11.60 14.73
N LEU A 31 -9.52 -12.53 14.04
CA LEU A 31 -9.70 -12.45 12.59
C LEU A 31 -10.52 -11.22 12.18
N LYS A 32 -11.60 -10.89 12.89
CA LYS A 32 -12.38 -9.67 12.63
C LYS A 32 -11.57 -8.40 12.83
N ARG A 33 -10.70 -8.34 13.83
CA ARG A 33 -9.79 -7.20 14.04
C ARG A 33 -8.79 -7.08 12.89
N LEU A 34 -8.21 -8.20 12.45
CA LEU A 34 -7.25 -8.22 11.34
C LEU A 34 -7.86 -7.68 10.03
N TRP A 35 -9.16 -7.95 9.81
CA TRP A 35 -9.90 -7.45 8.65
C TRP A 35 -10.51 -6.04 8.84
N GLY A 36 -10.23 -5.37 9.96
CA GLY A 36 -10.72 -4.01 10.22
C GLY A 36 -12.24 -3.92 10.50
N TYR A 37 -12.89 -5.03 10.85
CA TYR A 37 -14.33 -5.01 11.23
C TYR A 37 -14.57 -4.57 12.67
N VAL A 38 -13.52 -4.47 13.46
CA VAL A 38 -13.55 -3.99 14.85
C VAL A 38 -12.36 -3.09 15.05
N ASP A 39 -12.62 -1.85 15.43
CA ASP A 39 -11.58 -0.91 15.81
C ASP A 39 -10.86 -1.43 17.07
N SER A 40 -9.57 -1.61 16.99
CA SER A 40 -8.74 -2.05 18.10
C SER A 40 -7.41 -1.33 18.05
N THR A 41 -7.04 -0.71 19.15
CA THR A 41 -5.70 -0.14 19.38
C THR A 41 -4.67 -1.21 19.75
N GLU A 42 -5.11 -2.45 19.99
CA GLU A 42 -4.23 -3.55 20.35
C GLU A 42 -3.51 -4.10 19.12
N GLN A 43 -2.19 -4.17 19.20
CA GLN A 43 -1.38 -4.82 18.17
C GLN A 43 -1.61 -6.33 18.17
N ILE A 44 -1.67 -6.92 16.98
CA ILE A 44 -1.76 -8.37 16.81
C ILE A 44 -0.43 -8.99 17.27
N ARG A 45 -0.52 -10.02 18.10
CA ARG A 45 0.67 -10.72 18.64
C ARG A 45 1.41 -11.45 17.52
N ASN A 46 2.74 -11.44 17.58
CA ASN A 46 3.59 -12.15 16.60
C ASN A 46 3.23 -13.66 16.52
N SER A 47 2.86 -14.28 17.63
CA SER A 47 2.41 -15.68 17.62
C SER A 47 1.16 -15.92 16.75
N THR A 48 0.25 -14.94 16.66
CA THR A 48 -0.91 -15.02 15.77
C THR A 48 -0.48 -14.86 14.31
N LEU A 49 0.46 -13.94 14.03
CA LEU A 49 1.02 -13.74 12.70
C LEU A 49 1.77 -14.98 12.22
N ASP A 50 2.48 -15.69 13.10
CA ASP A 50 3.12 -16.96 12.79
C ASP A 50 2.12 -18.05 12.39
N VAL A 51 1.00 -18.17 13.11
CA VAL A 51 -0.07 -19.14 12.76
C VAL A 51 -0.66 -18.84 11.40
N LEU A 52 -0.91 -17.56 11.10
CA LEU A 52 -1.44 -17.14 9.80
C LEU A 52 -0.43 -17.39 8.68
N SER A 53 0.85 -17.16 8.94
CA SER A 53 1.93 -17.44 7.98
C SER A 53 2.03 -18.94 7.67
N LYS A 54 1.95 -19.81 8.70
CA LYS A 54 1.88 -21.26 8.53
C LYS A 54 0.63 -21.69 7.74
N PHE A 55 -0.48 -21.06 7.97
CA PHE A 55 -1.70 -21.31 7.17
C PHE A 55 -1.49 -20.97 5.70
N LEU A 56 -0.73 -19.93 5.39
CA LEU A 56 -0.36 -19.54 4.01
C LEU A 56 0.75 -20.42 3.40
N GLY A 57 1.41 -21.27 4.22
CA GLY A 57 2.45 -22.20 3.75
C GLY A 57 3.88 -21.73 4.02
N PHE A 58 4.07 -20.74 4.89
CA PHE A 58 5.37 -20.27 5.34
C PHE A 58 5.69 -20.83 6.73
N ASP A 59 6.97 -20.95 7.06
CA ASP A 59 7.40 -21.52 8.34
C ASP A 59 7.17 -20.58 9.53
N SER A 60 7.26 -19.27 9.33
CA SER A 60 7.10 -18.22 10.34
C SER A 60 6.65 -16.89 9.71
N TRP A 61 6.28 -15.92 10.54
CA TRP A 61 6.02 -14.56 10.12
C TRP A 61 7.25 -13.90 9.48
N ASP A 62 8.43 -14.13 10.04
CA ASP A 62 9.68 -13.60 9.49
C ASP A 62 9.97 -14.18 8.11
N SER A 63 9.77 -15.51 7.92
CA SER A 63 9.89 -16.17 6.62
C SER A 63 8.90 -15.62 5.58
N PHE A 64 7.67 -15.32 5.99
CA PHE A 64 6.69 -14.67 5.15
C PHE A 64 7.15 -13.25 4.75
N LEU A 65 7.63 -12.44 5.71
CA LEU A 65 8.17 -11.11 5.44
C LEU A 65 9.41 -11.15 4.56
N GLU A 66 10.32 -12.10 4.79
CA GLU A 66 11.48 -12.30 3.93
C GLU A 66 11.09 -12.67 2.50
N THR A 67 10.09 -13.52 2.33
CA THR A 67 9.63 -13.93 1.00
C THR A 67 8.99 -12.74 0.28
N ILE A 68 8.14 -11.98 0.95
CA ILE A 68 7.59 -10.74 0.38
C ILE A 68 8.71 -9.72 0.12
N GLY A 69 9.72 -9.63 1.00
CA GLY A 69 10.87 -8.73 0.83
C GLY A 69 11.87 -9.19 -0.24
N ARG A 70 12.03 -10.50 -0.46
CA ARG A 70 12.93 -11.06 -1.50
C ARG A 70 12.31 -11.06 -2.89
N ASP A 71 10.99 -11.09 -3.00
CA ASP A 71 10.27 -10.92 -4.26
C ASP A 71 10.41 -9.50 -4.85
N SER A 72 11.15 -8.62 -4.16
CA SER A 72 11.57 -7.30 -4.63
C SER A 72 12.50 -7.32 -5.85
N GLY A 73 12.78 -8.47 -6.41
CA GLY A 73 13.67 -8.61 -7.57
C GLY A 73 12.98 -8.87 -8.91
N SER A 74 11.72 -9.29 -8.98
CA SER A 74 11.06 -9.59 -10.27
C SER A 74 9.57 -9.95 -10.18
N ASN A 75 8.78 -9.42 -9.24
CA ASN A 75 7.36 -9.77 -9.13
C ASN A 75 6.44 -8.61 -9.57
N PRO A 76 5.33 -8.88 -10.29
CA PRO A 76 4.32 -7.85 -10.63
C PRO A 76 3.74 -7.10 -9.43
N LEU A 77 3.89 -7.61 -8.20
CA LEU A 77 3.52 -6.94 -6.96
C LEU A 77 4.47 -5.79 -6.58
N ASP A 78 5.75 -5.83 -6.98
CA ASP A 78 6.69 -4.71 -6.77
C ASP A 78 6.40 -3.51 -7.68
N SER A 79 5.77 -3.76 -8.83
CA SER A 79 5.25 -2.68 -9.67
C SER A 79 3.92 -2.12 -9.17
N ALA A 80 3.30 -2.72 -8.14
CA ALA A 80 2.02 -2.29 -7.60
C ALA A 80 2.14 -1.18 -6.56
N HIS A 81 3.31 -1.00 -5.94
CA HIS A 81 3.53 0.07 -4.97
C HIS A 81 5.00 0.55 -4.94
N ILE A 82 5.20 1.81 -4.60
CA ILE A 82 6.51 2.42 -4.35
C ILE A 82 6.51 3.00 -2.95
N ASN A 83 7.32 2.41 -2.05
CA ASN A 83 7.62 3.00 -0.75
C ASN A 83 8.72 4.04 -0.91
N THR A 84 8.44 5.28 -0.54
CA THR A 84 9.36 6.41 -0.75
C THR A 84 10.59 6.38 0.14
N GLU A 85 10.56 5.64 1.24
CA GLU A 85 11.74 5.42 2.10
C GLU A 85 12.86 4.62 1.43
N ARG A 86 12.49 3.84 0.39
CA ARG A 86 13.43 3.03 -0.39
C ARG A 86 13.92 3.72 -1.65
N LEU A 87 13.43 4.92 -1.95
CA LEU A 87 13.86 5.69 -3.11
C LEU A 87 15.19 6.40 -2.81
N GLU A 88 16.08 6.38 -3.78
CA GLU A 88 17.27 7.22 -3.76
C GLU A 88 16.92 8.67 -4.09
N VAL A 89 17.59 9.63 -3.43
CA VAL A 89 17.42 11.05 -3.75
C VAL A 89 17.78 11.27 -5.22
N GLY A 90 16.92 11.95 -5.94
CA GLY A 90 17.07 12.14 -7.38
C GLY A 90 16.24 11.15 -8.22
N ALA A 91 15.66 10.10 -7.63
CA ALA A 91 14.79 9.19 -8.34
C ALA A 91 13.57 9.92 -8.92
N ARG A 92 13.11 9.46 -10.08
CA ARG A 92 11.94 9.99 -10.77
C ARG A 92 10.81 8.97 -10.73
N VAL A 93 9.63 9.41 -10.31
CA VAL A 93 8.43 8.57 -10.26
C VAL A 93 7.43 9.09 -11.29
N PHE A 94 7.10 8.24 -12.25
CA PHE A 94 6.06 8.52 -13.24
C PHE A 94 4.74 7.93 -12.76
N VAL A 95 3.68 8.72 -12.86
CA VAL A 95 2.31 8.31 -12.57
C VAL A 95 1.35 8.75 -13.66
N SER A 96 0.33 7.92 -13.95
CA SER A 96 -0.79 8.30 -14.78
C SER A 96 -2.12 7.94 -14.13
N TRP A 97 -3.19 8.69 -14.46
CA TRP A 97 -4.56 8.44 -14.01
C TRP A 97 -5.60 8.99 -14.97
N LYS A 98 -6.84 8.50 -14.86
CA LYS A 98 -7.93 8.91 -15.76
C LYS A 98 -8.34 10.37 -15.53
N PRO A 99 -8.82 11.08 -16.59
CA PRO A 99 -9.05 10.58 -17.97
C PRO A 99 -7.83 10.65 -18.91
N ASN A 100 -6.75 11.10 -18.71
CA ASN A 100 -5.51 11.19 -19.50
C ASN A 100 -4.55 12.19 -18.85
N ARG A 101 -4.24 11.91 -17.59
CA ARG A 101 -3.39 12.75 -16.78
C ARG A 101 -2.09 12.03 -16.51
N ARG A 102 -0.98 12.76 -16.58
CA ARG A 102 0.37 12.25 -16.37
C ARG A 102 1.18 13.24 -15.56
N CYS A 103 1.99 12.73 -14.65
CA CYS A 103 2.96 13.53 -13.93
C CYS A 103 4.25 12.74 -13.74
N THR A 104 5.37 13.46 -13.74
CA THR A 104 6.66 12.95 -13.29
C THR A 104 7.08 13.75 -12.06
N PHE A 105 7.39 13.04 -11.01
CA PHE A 105 7.83 13.58 -9.73
C PHE A 105 9.29 13.28 -9.51
N HIS A 106 10.05 14.26 -9.09
CA HIS A 106 11.45 14.12 -8.71
C HIS A 106 11.53 14.03 -7.19
N TYR A 107 12.19 13.00 -6.67
CA TYR A 107 12.34 12.75 -5.24
C TYR A 107 13.48 13.59 -4.64
N LEU A 108 13.17 14.38 -3.63
CA LEU A 108 14.10 15.28 -2.95
C LEU A 108 14.69 14.70 -1.65
N GLY A 109 14.23 13.49 -1.25
CA GLY A 109 14.51 12.92 0.06
C GLY A 109 13.45 13.26 1.11
N ASN A 110 13.46 12.55 2.25
CA ASN A 110 12.53 12.77 3.36
C ASN A 110 11.06 12.80 2.94
N GLN A 111 10.67 11.86 2.04
CA GLN A 111 9.31 11.75 1.49
C GLN A 111 8.84 12.98 0.71
N LYS A 112 9.74 13.92 0.36
CA LYS A 112 9.42 15.13 -0.40
C LYS A 112 9.68 14.95 -1.89
N PHE A 113 8.78 15.52 -2.66
CA PHE A 113 8.80 15.49 -4.11
C PHE A 113 8.59 16.89 -4.69
N ILE A 114 9.11 17.10 -5.89
CA ILE A 114 8.78 18.22 -6.75
C ILE A 114 8.19 17.71 -8.06
N VAL A 115 7.17 18.37 -8.56
CA VAL A 115 6.58 18.07 -9.88
C VAL A 115 7.52 18.54 -10.97
N GLU A 116 8.12 17.59 -11.70
CA GLU A 116 9.02 17.88 -12.82
C GLU A 116 8.27 18.05 -14.15
N GLN A 117 7.23 17.20 -14.34
CA GLN A 117 6.36 17.25 -15.51
C GLN A 117 4.90 17.03 -15.08
N ALA A 118 3.99 17.74 -15.75
CA ALA A 118 2.56 17.62 -15.50
C ALA A 118 1.77 17.84 -16.81
N GLU A 119 0.95 16.86 -17.20
CA GLU A 119 0.08 16.91 -18.36
C GLU A 119 -1.38 16.70 -17.91
N ASN A 120 -2.26 17.56 -18.38
CA ASN A 120 -3.71 17.51 -18.10
C ASN A 120 -4.06 17.43 -16.60
N SER A 121 -3.18 17.93 -15.74
CA SER A 121 -3.29 17.84 -14.27
C SER A 121 -3.53 19.21 -13.65
N LYS A 122 -4.11 19.22 -12.45
CA LYS A 122 -4.15 20.41 -11.60
C LYS A 122 -2.82 20.68 -10.90
N LEU A 123 -1.94 19.67 -10.84
CA LEU A 123 -0.57 19.85 -10.39
C LEU A 123 0.19 20.62 -11.48
N LYS A 124 1.07 21.51 -11.06
CA LYS A 124 1.93 22.31 -11.97
C LYS A 124 3.38 21.97 -11.71
N VAL A 125 4.21 22.10 -12.72
CA VAL A 125 5.66 22.02 -12.60
C VAL A 125 6.14 22.97 -11.52
N GLY A 126 7.02 22.50 -10.64
CA GLY A 126 7.53 23.26 -9.49
C GLY A 126 6.70 23.12 -8.21
N ASN A 127 5.50 22.53 -8.27
CA ASN A 127 4.76 22.23 -7.04
C ASN A 127 5.54 21.21 -6.20
N THR A 128 5.59 21.40 -4.88
CA THR A 128 6.22 20.47 -3.94
C THR A 128 5.18 19.83 -3.03
N PHE A 129 5.41 18.58 -2.63
CA PHE A 129 4.51 17.84 -1.75
C PHE A 129 5.26 16.75 -1.00
N SER A 130 4.61 16.18 0.02
CA SER A 130 5.08 15.00 0.73
C SER A 130 4.19 13.80 0.39
N CYS A 131 4.82 12.62 0.24
CA CYS A 131 4.14 11.35 0.03
C CYS A 131 5.01 10.21 0.54
N SER A 132 4.43 9.30 1.31
CA SER A 132 5.12 8.13 1.86
C SER A 132 4.97 6.87 1.00
N LEU A 133 3.89 6.78 0.22
CA LEU A 133 3.56 5.55 -0.49
C LEU A 133 2.75 5.86 -1.76
N PHE A 134 3.17 5.26 -2.87
CA PHE A 134 2.41 5.21 -4.12
C PHE A 134 1.87 3.79 -4.31
N ILE A 135 0.59 3.65 -4.64
CA ILE A 135 -0.04 2.34 -4.87
C ILE A 135 -0.78 2.38 -6.21
N LEU A 136 -0.50 1.40 -7.07
CA LEU A 136 -1.19 1.24 -8.34
C LEU A 136 -2.67 0.90 -8.10
N ASN A 137 -3.57 1.46 -8.90
CA ASN A 137 -5.03 1.34 -8.79
C ASN A 137 -5.66 2.00 -7.56
N GLU A 138 -4.86 2.65 -6.70
CA GLU A 138 -5.35 3.41 -5.55
C GLU A 138 -5.17 4.92 -5.75
N PRO A 139 -6.00 5.75 -5.10
CA PRO A 139 -5.79 7.19 -5.08
C PRO A 139 -4.45 7.55 -4.43
N LEU A 140 -3.77 8.54 -5.00
CA LEU A 140 -2.53 9.04 -4.43
C LEU A 140 -2.80 10.25 -3.54
N TYR A 141 -2.41 10.15 -2.29
CA TYR A 141 -2.56 11.21 -1.30
C TYR A 141 -1.28 12.02 -1.19
N LEU A 142 -1.38 13.30 -1.51
CA LEU A 142 -0.30 14.27 -1.38
C LEU A 142 -0.56 15.10 -0.12
N THR A 143 0.41 15.12 0.78
CA THR A 143 0.39 16.01 1.95
C THR A 143 1.32 17.20 1.70
N ASP A 144 1.05 18.29 2.39
CA ASP A 144 1.86 19.52 2.31
C ASP A 144 2.09 20.02 0.87
N LEU A 145 1.08 19.88 0.00
CA LEU A 145 1.16 20.38 -1.36
C LEU A 145 1.25 21.91 -1.34
N VAL A 146 2.35 22.44 -1.84
CA VAL A 146 2.58 23.88 -2.02
C VAL A 146 2.40 24.21 -3.50
N GLN A 147 1.48 25.12 -3.77
CA GLN A 147 1.20 25.66 -5.11
C GLN A 147 1.28 27.19 -5.05
N GLU A 148 2.31 27.75 -5.69
CA GLU A 148 2.50 29.22 -5.74
C GLU A 148 2.48 29.85 -4.34
N ASN A 149 1.57 30.80 -4.09
CA ASN A 149 1.43 31.52 -2.83
C ASN A 149 0.36 30.92 -1.89
N ASN A 150 -0.12 29.71 -2.17
CA ASN A 150 -1.13 29.06 -1.31
C ASN A 150 -0.48 28.39 -0.11
N PRO A 151 -1.16 28.38 1.05
CA PRO A 151 -0.70 27.58 2.19
C PRO A 151 -0.65 26.08 1.82
N PRO A 152 0.20 25.30 2.48
CA PRO A 152 0.26 23.86 2.28
C PRO A 152 -1.11 23.21 2.46
N MET A 153 -1.50 22.33 1.52
CA MET A 153 -2.79 21.65 1.54
C MET A 153 -2.64 20.16 1.26
N ALA A 154 -3.61 19.38 1.71
CA ALA A 154 -3.75 17.99 1.28
C ALA A 154 -4.44 17.94 -0.09
N PHE A 155 -3.95 17.09 -0.98
CA PHE A 155 -4.50 16.92 -2.33
C PHE A 155 -4.57 15.43 -2.70
N VAL A 156 -5.64 15.03 -3.38
CA VAL A 156 -5.84 13.64 -3.79
C VAL A 156 -5.84 13.56 -5.31
N VAL A 157 -4.97 12.70 -5.83
CA VAL A 157 -4.83 12.40 -7.25
C VAL A 157 -5.53 11.06 -7.54
N GLY A 158 -6.23 10.96 -8.65
CA GLY A 158 -6.85 9.70 -9.06
C GLY A 158 -8.05 9.25 -8.22
N THR A 159 -8.86 10.17 -7.68
CA THR A 159 -10.04 9.86 -6.85
C THR A 159 -11.04 8.90 -7.51
N LYS A 160 -11.05 8.82 -8.85
CA LYS A 160 -11.89 7.89 -9.61
C LYS A 160 -10.99 6.86 -10.32
N GLY A 161 -10.81 5.69 -9.69
CA GLY A 161 -10.09 4.57 -10.28
C GLY A 161 -8.59 4.53 -10.04
N GLY A 162 -8.05 5.36 -9.15
CA GLY A 162 -6.65 5.30 -8.73
C GLY A 162 -5.63 5.67 -9.81
N LEU A 163 -4.37 5.32 -9.54
CA LEU A 163 -3.27 5.42 -10.50
C LEU A 163 -3.37 4.29 -11.53
N CYS A 164 -3.32 4.62 -12.82
CA CYS A 164 -3.36 3.65 -13.91
C CYS A 164 -1.95 3.12 -14.25
N GLU A 165 -0.93 3.94 -14.05
CA GLU A 165 0.47 3.55 -14.23
C GLU A 165 1.31 4.13 -13.09
N LEU A 166 2.32 3.37 -12.69
CA LEU A 166 3.28 3.72 -11.66
C LEU A 166 4.63 3.12 -12.02
N LYS A 167 5.65 3.95 -12.20
CA LYS A 167 7.00 3.52 -12.62
C LYS A 167 8.08 4.39 -11.98
N ILE A 168 9.21 3.80 -11.63
CA ILE A 168 10.46 4.52 -11.35
C ILE A 168 11.21 4.62 -12.69
N LEU A 169 11.67 5.83 -13.04
CA LEU A 169 12.38 6.13 -14.28
C LEU A 169 13.89 6.15 -14.05
#